data_38108c13c55ac96e56969b6119f479b3
#
_entry.id   38108c13c55ac96e56969b6119f479b3
#
_cell.length_a   1.000
_cell.length_b   1.000
_cell.length_c   1.000
_cell.angle_alpha   90.00
_cell.angle_beta   90.00
_cell.angle_gamma   90.00
#
_symmetry.space_group_name_H-M   'P 1'
#
loop_
_entity.id
_entity.type
_entity.pdbx_description
1 polymer ?
#
loop_
_entity_poly.entity_id
_entity_poly.type
_entity_poly.pdbx_seq_one_letter_code
_entity_poly.pdbx_strand_id
1 'polypeptide(L)'
;MVVKSAPVIKPILKIAAIGDIHEQWEAADALALQHLGVDLLLFVGDFGNEAVEVVRAIAGIPLPKAVILGNHDAWYTASDWGRKKAPYDQSQEDRVQEQLDLLGVTHVGYGKLDLPEFNLSIVGGRPFSWGGAEWKNRDFYEDRYGIQNFSQSTAQIINTVKDAACEHLIFLAHNGPVGLGEEPESPCGRDWQPLGGDFGDPDLGLAIATAQNLGKSIPLVTFGHMHHRLRHNQKIQRQAIATNPQGTIYLNCASVPRIIQTATNRLRNFCLVTLEAYRVTEVVLVWLEDNFQVVSTNILYRSSSSAEV
;
A
#
# COMPACT_ATOMS: atom_id res chain seq x y z
N MET A 1 -39.76 2.19 16.20
CA MET A 1 -38.32 2.44 16.31
C MET A 1 -37.61 1.12 16.10
N VAL A 2 -36.93 0.95 14.99
CA VAL A 2 -36.08 -0.23 14.76
C VAL A 2 -34.73 0.08 15.46
N VAL A 3 -34.48 -0.58 16.58
CA VAL A 3 -33.16 -0.54 17.24
C VAL A 3 -32.19 -1.22 16.29
N LYS A 4 -31.37 -0.45 15.57
CA LYS A 4 -30.22 -1.00 14.84
C LYS A 4 -29.29 -1.60 15.91
N SER A 5 -29.19 -2.94 15.92
CA SER A 5 -28.18 -3.60 16.73
C SER A 5 -26.79 -3.03 16.36
N ALA A 6 -25.97 -2.73 17.38
CA ALA A 6 -24.58 -2.34 17.14
C ALA A 6 -23.90 -3.41 16.27
N PRO A 7 -23.08 -3.04 15.30
CA PRO A 7 -22.37 -4.01 14.48
C PRO A 7 -21.49 -4.89 15.38
N VAL A 8 -21.59 -6.20 15.19
CA VAL A 8 -20.70 -7.15 15.87
C VAL A 8 -19.34 -7.00 15.21
N ILE A 9 -18.42 -6.32 15.88
CA ILE A 9 -17.05 -6.10 15.38
C ILE A 9 -16.33 -7.46 15.37
N LYS A 10 -15.77 -7.81 14.23
CA LYS A 10 -14.97 -9.02 14.09
C LYS A 10 -13.72 -8.93 14.98
N PRO A 11 -13.50 -9.85 15.94
CA PRO A 11 -12.41 -9.73 16.90
C PRO A 11 -11.01 -9.87 16.26
N ILE A 12 -10.91 -10.60 15.15
CA ILE A 12 -9.69 -10.84 14.38
C ILE A 12 -9.97 -10.46 12.93
N LEU A 13 -9.14 -9.61 12.35
CA LEU A 13 -9.21 -9.22 10.96
C LEU A 13 -7.96 -9.71 10.23
N LYS A 14 -8.16 -10.47 9.16
CA LYS A 14 -7.08 -10.91 8.27
C LYS A 14 -7.02 -10.01 7.04
N ILE A 15 -5.93 -9.30 6.89
CA ILE A 15 -5.70 -8.35 5.81
C ILE A 15 -4.64 -8.91 4.85
N ALA A 16 -4.86 -8.80 3.54
CA ALA A 16 -3.80 -9.01 2.56
C ALA A 16 -3.29 -7.65 2.07
N ALA A 17 -1.99 -7.37 2.30
CA ALA A 17 -1.29 -6.25 1.72
C ALA A 17 -0.54 -6.71 0.47
N ILE A 18 -0.80 -6.04 -0.66
CA ILE A 18 -0.35 -6.47 -1.99
C ILE A 18 0.34 -5.30 -2.67
N GLY A 19 1.63 -5.46 -2.97
CA GLY A 19 2.46 -4.40 -3.52
C GLY A 19 3.07 -4.73 -4.86
N ASP A 20 3.35 -3.69 -5.61
CA ASP A 20 4.19 -3.63 -6.81
C ASP A 20 3.90 -4.80 -7.77
N ILE A 21 2.70 -4.78 -8.33
CA ILE A 21 2.15 -5.87 -9.15
C ILE A 21 2.90 -5.99 -10.46
N HIS A 22 3.28 -4.87 -11.09
CA HIS A 22 4.06 -4.83 -12.34
C HIS A 22 3.53 -5.82 -13.38
N GLU A 23 2.22 -5.75 -13.69
CA GLU A 23 1.49 -6.61 -14.62
C GLU A 23 1.39 -8.10 -14.20
N GLN A 24 1.95 -8.47 -13.04
CA GLN A 24 1.88 -9.83 -12.53
C GLN A 24 0.60 -10.05 -11.69
N TRP A 25 -0.55 -9.97 -12.35
CA TRP A 25 -1.85 -10.27 -11.77
C TRP A 25 -2.64 -11.21 -12.66
N GLU A 26 -3.21 -12.24 -12.07
CA GLU A 26 -3.99 -13.26 -12.76
C GLU A 26 -5.32 -13.53 -12.04
N ALA A 27 -6.28 -14.13 -12.74
CA ALA A 27 -7.54 -14.55 -12.12
C ALA A 27 -7.34 -15.47 -10.91
N ALA A 28 -6.28 -16.29 -10.94
CA ALA A 28 -5.92 -17.18 -9.83
C ALA A 28 -5.51 -16.42 -8.56
N ASP A 29 -5.02 -15.17 -8.66
CA ASP A 29 -4.70 -14.35 -7.48
C ASP A 29 -5.95 -14.02 -6.66
N ALA A 30 -7.05 -13.64 -7.32
CA ALA A 30 -8.31 -13.37 -6.64
C ALA A 30 -8.88 -14.63 -5.95
N LEU A 31 -8.78 -15.79 -6.60
CA LEU A 31 -9.21 -17.06 -6.03
C LEU A 31 -8.32 -17.48 -4.83
N ALA A 32 -7.00 -17.26 -4.93
CA ALA A 32 -6.06 -17.51 -3.84
C ALA A 32 -6.40 -16.68 -2.60
N LEU A 33 -6.71 -15.39 -2.77
CA LEU A 33 -7.10 -14.49 -1.68
C LEU A 33 -8.41 -14.94 -1.00
N GLN A 34 -9.39 -15.41 -1.79
CA GLN A 34 -10.61 -16.01 -1.25
C GLN A 34 -10.32 -17.29 -0.47
N HIS A 35 -9.46 -18.16 -1.00
CA HIS A 35 -9.04 -19.39 -0.34
C HIS A 35 -8.30 -19.12 0.98
N LEU A 36 -7.48 -18.08 1.03
CA LEU A 36 -6.80 -17.65 2.25
C LEU A 36 -7.76 -17.09 3.32
N GLY A 37 -9.01 -16.80 2.95
CA GLY A 37 -10.03 -16.30 3.86
C GLY A 37 -9.70 -14.91 4.41
N VAL A 38 -9.16 -14.02 3.57
CA VAL A 38 -8.88 -12.63 3.95
C VAL A 38 -10.17 -11.80 3.99
N ASP A 39 -10.20 -10.82 4.87
CA ASP A 39 -11.36 -9.95 5.10
C ASP A 39 -11.25 -8.62 4.37
N LEU A 40 -10.01 -8.14 4.16
CA LEU A 40 -9.71 -6.84 3.57
C LEU A 40 -8.45 -6.94 2.71
N LEU A 41 -8.51 -6.29 1.56
CA LEU A 41 -7.37 -6.16 0.63
C LEU A 41 -6.85 -4.73 0.64
N LEU A 42 -5.54 -4.57 0.76
CA LEU A 42 -4.84 -3.28 0.66
C LEU A 42 -3.83 -3.36 -0.49
N PHE A 43 -4.07 -2.59 -1.56
CA PHE A 43 -3.19 -2.52 -2.71
C PHE A 43 -2.38 -1.23 -2.70
N VAL A 44 -1.06 -1.34 -2.72
CA VAL A 44 -0.15 -0.19 -2.58
C VAL A 44 0.29 0.42 -3.92
N GLY A 45 -0.28 -0.03 -5.06
CA GLY A 45 -0.01 0.53 -6.40
C GLY A 45 1.03 -0.23 -7.19
N ASP A 46 1.52 0.43 -8.24
CA ASP A 46 2.42 -0.11 -9.26
C ASP A 46 1.81 -1.36 -9.93
N PHE A 47 0.59 -1.19 -10.47
CA PHE A 47 -0.10 -2.26 -11.21
C PHE A 47 0.58 -2.60 -12.53
N GLY A 48 1.32 -1.67 -13.09
CA GLY A 48 2.06 -1.70 -14.32
C GLY A 48 2.10 -0.31 -14.94
N ASN A 49 2.80 -0.13 -16.06
CA ASN A 49 2.90 1.18 -16.70
C ASN A 49 1.54 1.62 -17.30
N GLU A 50 0.69 2.23 -16.45
CA GLU A 50 -0.69 2.60 -16.78
C GLU A 50 -1.49 1.39 -17.29
N ALA A 51 -1.39 0.27 -16.55
CA ALA A 51 -1.98 -1.02 -16.91
C ALA A 51 -3.47 -1.09 -16.53
N VAL A 52 -4.32 -0.41 -17.30
CA VAL A 52 -5.77 -0.29 -17.06
C VAL A 52 -6.44 -1.65 -16.86
N GLU A 53 -6.06 -2.67 -17.64
CA GLU A 53 -6.70 -3.99 -17.57
C GLU A 53 -6.38 -4.72 -16.23
N VAL A 54 -5.19 -4.51 -15.67
CA VAL A 54 -4.85 -5.02 -14.34
C VAL A 54 -5.70 -4.34 -13.27
N VAL A 55 -5.83 -3.02 -13.36
CA VAL A 55 -6.69 -2.23 -12.45
C VAL A 55 -8.15 -2.65 -12.58
N ARG A 56 -8.64 -2.90 -13.79
CA ARG A 56 -10.00 -3.42 -14.05
C ARG A 56 -10.24 -4.77 -13.38
N ALA A 57 -9.27 -5.68 -13.48
CA ALA A 57 -9.35 -6.99 -12.82
C ALA A 57 -9.40 -6.85 -11.30
N ILE A 58 -8.59 -5.95 -10.72
CA ILE A 58 -8.57 -5.68 -9.27
C ILE A 58 -9.87 -5.00 -8.81
N ALA A 59 -10.37 -4.02 -9.57
CA ALA A 59 -11.65 -3.36 -9.27
C ALA A 59 -12.80 -4.37 -9.17
N GLY A 60 -12.80 -5.42 -10.01
CA GLY A 60 -13.80 -6.47 -10.06
C GLY A 60 -13.73 -7.50 -8.91
N ILE A 61 -12.74 -7.48 -8.02
CA ILE A 61 -12.65 -8.46 -6.92
C ILE A 61 -13.80 -8.24 -5.92
N PRO A 62 -14.60 -9.25 -5.58
CA PRO A 62 -15.76 -9.11 -4.70
C PRO A 62 -15.38 -9.21 -3.20
N LEU A 63 -14.31 -8.53 -2.79
CA LEU A 63 -13.86 -8.42 -1.40
C LEU A 63 -13.71 -6.93 -1.04
N PRO A 64 -13.92 -6.57 0.24
CA PRO A 64 -13.58 -5.23 0.73
C PRO A 64 -12.14 -4.90 0.37
N LYS A 65 -11.91 -3.73 -0.21
CA LYS A 65 -10.56 -3.32 -0.62
C LYS A 65 -10.37 -1.82 -0.58
N ALA A 66 -9.14 -1.40 -0.28
CA ALA A 66 -8.64 -0.06 -0.51
C ALA A 66 -7.42 -0.12 -1.43
N VAL A 67 -7.31 0.84 -2.32
CA VAL A 67 -6.29 0.88 -3.38
C VAL A 67 -5.67 2.26 -3.42
N ILE A 68 -4.36 2.33 -3.54
CA ILE A 68 -3.66 3.56 -3.93
C ILE A 68 -2.89 3.31 -5.22
N LEU A 69 -2.83 4.29 -6.11
CA LEU A 69 -2.06 4.19 -7.35
C LEU A 69 -0.60 4.62 -7.10
N GLY A 70 0.34 3.88 -7.69
CA GLY A 70 1.78 4.10 -7.59
C GLY A 70 2.35 4.90 -8.76
N ASN A 71 3.66 5.11 -8.77
CA ASN A 71 4.30 5.93 -9.80
C ASN A 71 4.27 5.29 -11.20
N HIS A 72 4.23 3.97 -11.30
CA HIS A 72 4.06 3.28 -12.59
C HIS A 72 2.65 3.43 -13.15
N ASP A 73 1.65 3.66 -12.31
CA ASP A 73 0.26 3.87 -12.73
C ASP A 73 0.02 5.23 -13.39
N ALA A 74 1.04 6.13 -13.37
CA ALA A 74 1.09 7.38 -14.14
C ALA A 74 2.43 7.53 -14.90
N TRP A 75 3.04 6.42 -15.29
CA TRP A 75 4.39 6.37 -15.88
C TRP A 75 4.53 7.21 -17.13
N TYR A 76 3.54 7.15 -18.02
CA TYR A 76 3.54 7.89 -19.28
C TYR A 76 2.91 9.28 -19.14
N THR A 77 2.08 9.52 -18.12
CA THR A 77 1.31 10.77 -17.99
C THR A 77 2.00 11.79 -17.10
N ALA A 78 2.65 11.36 -16.00
CA ALA A 78 3.09 12.28 -14.95
C ALA A 78 4.27 13.18 -15.34
N SER A 79 5.08 12.81 -16.32
CA SER A 79 6.30 13.56 -16.69
C SER A 79 6.42 13.78 -18.19
N ASP A 80 7.14 14.83 -18.60
CA ASP A 80 7.45 15.10 -20.02
C ASP A 80 8.20 13.96 -20.68
N TRP A 81 9.08 13.31 -19.93
CA TRP A 81 9.81 12.15 -20.43
C TRP A 81 8.86 10.96 -20.67
N GLY A 82 7.96 10.71 -19.74
CA GLY A 82 6.95 9.66 -19.85
C GLY A 82 6.02 9.89 -21.04
N ARG A 83 5.51 11.11 -21.15
CA ARG A 83 4.61 11.50 -22.28
C ARG A 83 5.20 11.19 -23.65
N LYS A 84 6.51 11.44 -23.81
CA LYS A 84 7.23 11.12 -25.08
C LYS A 84 7.38 9.62 -25.34
N LYS A 85 7.14 8.78 -24.35
CA LYS A 85 7.29 7.31 -24.41
C LYS A 85 5.95 6.57 -24.39
N ALA A 86 4.85 7.28 -24.29
CA ALA A 86 3.52 6.68 -24.27
C ALA A 86 3.29 5.80 -25.51
N PRO A 87 2.85 4.55 -25.32
CA PRO A 87 2.55 3.65 -26.44
C PRO A 87 1.15 3.85 -27.02
N TYR A 88 0.45 4.90 -26.60
CA TYR A 88 -0.91 5.25 -27.00
C TYR A 88 -1.02 6.77 -27.23
N ASP A 89 -2.11 7.20 -27.88
CA ASP A 89 -2.39 8.61 -28.14
C ASP A 89 -3.05 9.27 -26.92
N GLN A 90 -2.30 10.05 -26.17
CA GLN A 90 -2.76 10.75 -24.98
C GLN A 90 -3.78 11.88 -25.26
N SER A 91 -3.99 12.24 -26.52
CA SER A 91 -5.09 13.16 -26.89
C SER A 91 -6.45 12.44 -26.97
N GLN A 92 -6.44 11.12 -27.03
CA GLN A 92 -7.63 10.27 -27.15
C GLN A 92 -7.87 9.43 -25.88
N GLU A 93 -6.82 9.11 -25.13
CA GLU A 93 -6.87 8.25 -23.94
C GLU A 93 -6.26 8.93 -22.73
N ASP A 94 -6.98 9.02 -21.62
CA ASP A 94 -6.43 9.31 -20.28
C ASP A 94 -6.49 8.06 -19.42
N ARG A 95 -5.45 7.22 -19.53
CA ARG A 95 -5.39 5.94 -18.81
C ARG A 95 -5.30 6.13 -17.29
N VAL A 96 -4.75 7.23 -16.81
CA VAL A 96 -4.74 7.56 -15.38
C VAL A 96 -6.16 7.83 -14.90
N GLN A 97 -6.95 8.62 -15.64
CA GLN A 97 -8.34 8.86 -15.30
C GLN A 97 -9.17 7.58 -15.37
N GLU A 98 -8.97 6.75 -16.40
CA GLU A 98 -9.67 5.47 -16.52
C GLU A 98 -9.39 4.54 -15.33
N GLN A 99 -8.15 4.46 -14.84
CA GLN A 99 -7.80 3.71 -13.63
C GLN A 99 -8.54 4.27 -12.40
N LEU A 100 -8.58 5.60 -12.24
CA LEU A 100 -9.30 6.24 -11.14
C LEU A 100 -10.80 5.96 -11.20
N ASP A 101 -11.41 6.03 -12.38
CA ASP A 101 -12.83 5.76 -12.59
C ASP A 101 -13.19 4.30 -12.31
N LEU A 102 -12.35 3.35 -12.70
CA LEU A 102 -12.52 1.93 -12.43
C LEU A 102 -12.48 1.62 -10.93
N LEU A 103 -11.58 2.25 -10.20
CA LEU A 103 -11.43 2.05 -8.75
C LEU A 103 -12.51 2.79 -7.94
N GLY A 104 -12.96 3.94 -8.43
CA GLY A 104 -13.98 4.75 -7.79
C GLY A 104 -13.69 4.99 -6.30
N VAL A 105 -14.66 4.71 -5.46
CA VAL A 105 -14.56 4.92 -3.98
C VAL A 105 -13.52 4.04 -3.30
N THR A 106 -13.01 3.01 -3.95
CA THR A 106 -11.95 2.16 -3.38
C THR A 106 -10.56 2.77 -3.54
N HIS A 107 -10.37 3.76 -4.43
CA HIS A 107 -9.14 4.53 -4.51
C HIS A 107 -9.06 5.53 -3.38
N VAL A 108 -8.07 5.39 -2.51
CA VAL A 108 -7.94 6.22 -1.30
C VAL A 108 -6.83 7.29 -1.39
N GLY A 109 -6.14 7.45 -2.52
CA GLY A 109 -5.11 8.49 -2.66
C GLY A 109 -5.68 9.88 -2.37
N TYR A 110 -5.13 10.60 -1.38
CA TYR A 110 -5.66 11.84 -0.81
C TYR A 110 -7.12 11.73 -0.29
N GLY A 111 -7.59 10.52 -0.06
CA GLY A 111 -8.95 10.22 0.38
C GLY A 111 -8.95 9.13 1.45
N LYS A 112 -10.13 8.61 1.73
CA LYS A 112 -10.34 7.57 2.73
C LYS A 112 -11.42 6.59 2.32
N LEU A 113 -11.39 5.42 2.97
CA LEU A 113 -12.47 4.45 2.97
C LEU A 113 -12.81 4.11 4.43
N ASP A 114 -14.01 4.47 4.86
CA ASP A 114 -14.51 4.08 6.18
C ASP A 114 -15.14 2.69 6.10
N LEU A 115 -14.74 1.82 7.02
CA LEU A 115 -15.20 0.43 7.16
C LEU A 115 -15.81 0.23 8.57
N PRO A 116 -17.04 0.70 8.78
CA PRO A 116 -17.67 0.68 10.12
C PRO A 116 -17.80 -0.74 10.70
N GLU A 117 -17.97 -1.74 9.84
CA GLU A 117 -18.04 -3.16 10.23
C GLU A 117 -16.75 -3.67 10.90
N PHE A 118 -15.62 -3.02 10.63
CA PHE A 118 -14.31 -3.30 11.23
C PHE A 118 -13.89 -2.23 12.23
N ASN A 119 -14.69 -1.15 12.39
CA ASN A 119 -14.33 0.06 13.13
C ASN A 119 -12.97 0.62 12.72
N LEU A 120 -12.70 0.62 11.42
CA LEU A 120 -11.47 1.09 10.79
C LEU A 120 -11.76 2.12 9.71
N SER A 121 -10.87 3.10 9.56
CA SER A 121 -10.81 3.96 8.38
C SER A 121 -9.44 3.74 7.70
N ILE A 122 -9.46 3.52 6.39
CA ILE A 122 -8.25 3.48 5.58
C ILE A 122 -8.00 4.88 5.04
N VAL A 123 -6.88 5.48 5.40
CA VAL A 123 -6.48 6.82 4.95
C VAL A 123 -5.37 6.68 3.93
N GLY A 124 -5.56 7.24 2.76
CA GLY A 124 -4.56 7.22 1.70
C GLY A 124 -3.53 8.34 1.83
N GLY A 125 -2.28 8.00 1.55
CA GLY A 125 -1.21 8.97 1.34
C GLY A 125 -1.29 9.65 -0.03
N ARG A 126 -0.16 10.23 -0.47
CA ARG A 126 -0.01 10.81 -1.80
C ARG A 126 0.00 9.70 -2.86
N PRO A 127 -0.95 9.67 -3.81
CA PRO A 127 -0.91 8.73 -4.92
C PRO A 127 0.22 9.08 -5.90
N PHE A 128 0.67 8.11 -6.69
CA PHE A 128 1.72 8.26 -7.72
C PHE A 128 3.08 8.76 -7.17
N SER A 129 3.36 8.49 -5.89
CA SER A 129 4.60 8.96 -5.26
C SER A 129 5.83 8.28 -5.84
N TRP A 130 6.86 9.08 -6.10
CA TRP A 130 8.21 8.62 -6.45
C TRP A 130 9.16 8.56 -5.25
N GLY A 131 8.66 8.90 -4.06
CA GLY A 131 9.47 8.99 -2.85
C GLY A 131 10.50 10.12 -2.84
N GLY A 132 11.13 10.26 -1.67
CA GLY A 132 12.24 11.17 -1.44
C GLY A 132 11.84 12.62 -1.13
N ALA A 133 12.88 13.44 -0.87
CA ALA A 133 12.74 14.81 -0.38
C ALA A 133 12.40 15.85 -1.46
N GLU A 134 12.30 15.44 -2.73
CA GLU A 134 11.98 16.35 -3.83
C GLU A 134 10.52 16.20 -4.26
N TRP A 135 9.84 17.34 -4.44
CA TRP A 135 8.50 17.37 -5.01
C TRP A 135 8.58 17.19 -6.53
N LYS A 136 8.31 16.00 -7.01
CA LYS A 136 8.36 15.63 -8.43
C LYS A 136 7.00 15.80 -9.10
N ASN A 137 7.02 15.96 -10.44
CA ASN A 137 5.82 15.97 -11.29
C ASN A 137 4.80 17.05 -10.85
N ARG A 138 5.28 18.26 -10.54
CA ARG A 138 4.47 19.36 -9.99
C ARG A 138 3.21 19.61 -10.82
N ASP A 139 3.35 19.79 -12.13
CA ASP A 139 2.24 20.12 -13.01
C ASP A 139 1.17 19.03 -12.99
N PHE A 140 1.56 17.75 -12.96
CA PHE A 140 0.65 16.62 -12.85
C PHE A 140 -0.19 16.67 -11.55
N TYR A 141 0.44 16.98 -10.41
CA TYR A 141 -0.28 17.11 -9.15
C TYR A 141 -1.13 18.37 -9.08
N GLU A 142 -0.68 19.46 -9.68
CA GLU A 142 -1.45 20.70 -9.75
C GLU A 142 -2.71 20.52 -10.59
N ASP A 143 -2.58 19.93 -11.77
CA ASP A 143 -3.70 19.69 -12.69
C ASP A 143 -4.74 18.72 -12.12
N ARG A 144 -4.31 17.64 -11.47
CA ARG A 144 -5.23 16.59 -10.99
C ARG A 144 -5.78 16.82 -9.59
N TYR A 145 -5.01 17.46 -8.72
CA TYR A 145 -5.33 17.57 -7.29
C TYR A 145 -5.29 19.01 -6.76
N GLY A 146 -4.82 19.99 -7.54
CA GLY A 146 -4.58 21.35 -7.07
C GLY A 146 -3.43 21.46 -6.05
N ILE A 147 -2.51 20.50 -6.02
CA ILE A 147 -1.44 20.35 -5.03
C ILE A 147 -0.08 20.59 -5.70
N GLN A 148 0.73 21.50 -5.14
CA GLN A 148 1.99 21.92 -5.74
C GLN A 148 3.24 21.60 -4.90
N ASN A 149 3.07 21.15 -3.66
CA ASN A 149 4.18 20.92 -2.72
C ASN A 149 3.79 20.03 -1.55
N PHE A 150 4.79 19.59 -0.78
CA PHE A 150 4.59 18.74 0.40
C PHE A 150 3.67 19.33 1.46
N SER A 151 3.72 20.66 1.69
CA SER A 151 2.87 21.30 2.71
C SER A 151 1.38 21.15 2.37
N GLN A 152 1.01 21.37 1.10
CA GLN A 152 -0.36 21.21 0.62
C GLN A 152 -0.77 19.73 0.64
N SER A 153 0.13 18.83 0.23
CA SER A 153 -0.08 17.38 0.30
C SER A 153 -0.34 16.92 1.74
N THR A 154 0.52 17.33 2.67
CA THR A 154 0.33 17.04 4.11
C THR A 154 -1.01 17.55 4.62
N ALA A 155 -1.38 18.79 4.28
CA ALA A 155 -2.65 19.38 4.69
C ALA A 155 -3.85 18.58 4.16
N GLN A 156 -3.78 18.11 2.91
CA GLN A 156 -4.82 17.26 2.31
C GLN A 156 -4.97 15.93 3.06
N ILE A 157 -3.86 15.23 3.36
CA ILE A 157 -3.88 13.98 4.11
C ILE A 157 -4.42 14.22 5.54
N ILE A 158 -4.01 15.29 6.22
CA ILE A 158 -4.49 15.63 7.56
C ILE A 158 -5.99 15.95 7.56
N ASN A 159 -6.50 16.63 6.55
CA ASN A 159 -7.94 16.87 6.42
C ASN A 159 -8.69 15.54 6.29
N THR A 160 -8.18 14.62 5.49
CA THR A 160 -8.74 13.26 5.37
C THR A 160 -8.73 12.51 6.72
N VAL A 161 -7.66 12.62 7.50
CA VAL A 161 -7.58 12.06 8.87
C VAL A 161 -8.67 12.62 9.78
N LYS A 162 -8.93 13.93 9.73
CA LYS A 162 -9.96 14.58 10.54
C LYS A 162 -11.37 14.15 10.15
N ASP A 163 -11.58 13.89 8.86
CA ASP A 163 -12.87 13.45 8.31
C ASP A 163 -13.10 11.94 8.47
N ALA A 164 -12.09 11.17 8.91
CA ALA A 164 -12.22 9.73 9.12
C ALA A 164 -13.23 9.41 10.22
N ALA A 165 -14.20 8.56 9.89
CA ALA A 165 -15.32 8.23 10.78
C ALA A 165 -14.92 7.39 11.98
N CYS A 166 -13.80 6.62 11.88
CA CYS A 166 -13.34 5.72 12.92
C CYS A 166 -12.11 6.29 13.66
N GLU A 167 -11.92 5.81 14.88
CA GLU A 167 -10.76 6.17 15.69
C GLU A 167 -9.49 5.44 15.25
N HIS A 168 -9.65 4.19 14.79
CA HIS A 168 -8.54 3.36 14.34
C HIS A 168 -8.30 3.58 12.85
N LEU A 169 -7.06 3.93 12.50
CA LEU A 169 -6.67 4.25 11.14
C LEU A 169 -5.60 3.28 10.62
N ILE A 170 -5.77 2.81 9.40
CA ILE A 170 -4.68 2.21 8.63
C ILE A 170 -4.27 3.22 7.55
N PHE A 171 -2.99 3.56 7.47
CA PHE A 171 -2.48 4.34 6.36
C PHE A 171 -2.08 3.42 5.21
N LEU A 172 -2.57 3.75 4.03
CA LEU A 172 -2.23 3.07 2.78
C LEU A 172 -1.50 4.06 1.88
N ALA A 173 -0.27 3.73 1.49
CA ALA A 173 0.55 4.59 0.66
C ALA A 173 1.26 3.79 -0.43
N HIS A 174 1.70 4.46 -1.51
CA HIS A 174 2.55 3.80 -2.48
C HIS A 174 3.98 3.70 -1.95
N ASN A 175 4.59 4.82 -1.58
CA ASN A 175 5.88 4.82 -0.89
C ASN A 175 5.68 5.06 0.62
N GLY A 176 6.60 4.55 1.45
CA GLY A 176 6.51 4.68 2.91
C GLY A 176 6.87 6.08 3.40
N PRO A 177 6.60 6.39 4.68
CA PRO A 177 6.94 7.68 5.27
C PRO A 177 8.43 7.83 5.51
N VAL A 178 8.92 9.08 5.63
CA VAL A 178 10.24 9.36 6.21
C VAL A 178 10.30 8.91 7.67
N GLY A 179 11.51 8.68 8.18
CA GLY A 179 11.78 8.31 9.57
C GLY A 179 11.92 6.81 9.81
N LEU A 180 11.98 6.01 8.74
CA LEU A 180 12.15 4.55 8.82
C LEU A 180 13.60 4.08 8.68
N GLY A 181 14.56 5.00 8.64
CA GLY A 181 16.00 4.74 8.58
C GLY A 181 16.65 5.20 7.27
N GLU A 182 17.97 5.40 7.31
CA GLU A 182 18.76 5.97 6.21
C GLU A 182 19.65 4.93 5.50
N GLU A 183 19.77 3.71 6.07
CA GLU A 183 20.55 2.65 5.43
C GLU A 183 19.85 2.13 4.17
N PRO A 184 20.59 1.66 3.15
CA PRO A 184 19.99 1.11 1.94
C PRO A 184 19.00 -0.03 2.20
N GLU A 185 19.19 -0.78 3.29
CA GLU A 185 18.35 -1.89 3.76
C GLU A 185 17.12 -1.44 4.53
N SER A 186 17.04 -0.18 4.93
CA SER A 186 15.86 0.37 5.64
C SER A 186 14.62 0.32 4.75
N PRO A 187 13.39 0.28 5.31
CA PRO A 187 12.16 0.09 4.51
C PRO A 187 12.00 1.08 3.35
N CYS A 188 12.49 2.32 3.52
CA CYS A 188 12.51 3.36 2.48
C CYS A 188 13.92 3.84 2.15
N GLY A 189 14.96 3.08 2.51
CA GLY A 189 16.36 3.45 2.25
C GLY A 189 16.73 3.42 0.77
N ARG A 190 17.54 4.40 0.33
CA ARG A 190 18.00 4.49 -1.05
C ARG A 190 19.10 3.47 -1.33
N ASP A 191 18.84 2.56 -2.26
CA ASP A 191 19.73 1.44 -2.63
C ASP A 191 20.43 1.62 -3.98
N TRP A 192 20.53 2.86 -4.48
CA TRP A 192 21.29 3.26 -5.67
C TRP A 192 22.21 4.45 -5.35
N GLN A 193 23.15 4.76 -6.25
CA GLN A 193 24.17 5.80 -6.02
C GLN A 193 23.58 7.22 -6.02
N PRO A 194 23.99 8.05 -5.05
CA PRO A 194 24.76 7.71 -3.85
C PRO A 194 23.94 6.84 -2.91
N LEU A 195 24.54 5.77 -2.35
CA LEU A 195 23.87 4.84 -1.44
C LEU A 195 23.46 5.52 -0.14
N GLY A 196 22.35 5.05 0.43
CA GLY A 196 21.84 5.54 1.69
C GLY A 196 21.02 6.83 1.58
N GLY A 197 20.49 7.23 2.68
CA GLY A 197 19.52 8.31 2.84
C GLY A 197 18.07 7.83 2.81
N ASP A 198 17.28 8.49 3.63
CA ASP A 198 15.84 8.20 3.73
C ASP A 198 15.12 8.69 2.46
N PHE A 199 14.46 7.77 1.78
CA PHE A 199 13.70 8.03 0.56
C PHE A 199 12.19 7.96 0.76
N GLY A 200 11.76 8.00 2.04
CA GLY A 200 10.35 8.06 2.41
C GLY A 200 9.67 9.37 2.00
N ASP A 201 8.36 9.40 2.08
CA ASP A 201 7.51 10.55 1.78
C ASP A 201 7.41 11.48 3.01
N PRO A 202 7.89 12.75 2.90
CA PRO A 202 7.85 13.71 4.02
C PRO A 202 6.43 14.09 4.44
N ASP A 203 5.53 14.23 3.49
CA ASP A 203 4.12 14.58 3.70
C ASP A 203 3.37 13.48 4.45
N LEU A 204 3.64 12.23 4.12
CA LEU A 204 3.06 11.08 4.83
C LEU A 204 3.59 10.97 6.26
N GLY A 205 4.91 11.14 6.46
CA GLY A 205 5.52 11.11 7.79
C GLY A 205 4.91 12.16 8.74
N LEU A 206 4.77 13.40 8.25
CA LEU A 206 4.16 14.48 9.02
C LEU A 206 2.66 14.26 9.28
N ALA A 207 1.93 13.70 8.30
CA ALA A 207 0.51 13.39 8.46
C ALA A 207 0.27 12.29 9.51
N ILE A 208 1.10 11.22 9.53
CA ILE A 208 1.04 10.15 10.53
C ILE A 208 1.31 10.71 11.93
N ALA A 209 2.39 11.48 12.11
CA ALA A 209 2.71 12.11 13.39
C ALA A 209 1.58 13.03 13.88
N THR A 210 0.97 13.78 12.97
CA THR A 210 -0.18 14.65 13.29
C THR A 210 -1.40 13.83 13.70
N ALA A 211 -1.70 12.74 13.01
CA ALA A 211 -2.82 11.85 13.35
C ALA A 211 -2.65 11.24 14.76
N GLN A 212 -1.42 10.81 15.11
CA GLN A 212 -1.10 10.34 16.45
C GLN A 212 -1.29 11.43 17.51
N ASN A 213 -0.85 12.66 17.24
CA ASN A 213 -1.07 13.81 18.12
C ASN A 213 -2.54 14.20 18.28
N LEU A 214 -3.39 13.88 17.31
CA LEU A 214 -4.85 14.01 17.38
C LEU A 214 -5.52 12.86 18.15
N GLY A 215 -4.74 11.92 18.71
CA GLY A 215 -5.23 10.79 19.48
C GLY A 215 -5.73 9.62 18.64
N LYS A 216 -5.52 9.62 17.31
CA LYS A 216 -5.88 8.48 16.46
C LYS A 216 -4.98 7.28 16.73
N SER A 217 -5.57 6.09 16.79
CA SER A 217 -4.85 4.82 16.86
C SER A 217 -4.43 4.37 15.46
N ILE A 218 -3.15 4.08 15.25
CA ILE A 218 -2.61 3.68 13.94
C ILE A 218 -1.89 2.34 14.09
N PRO A 219 -2.59 1.21 13.98
CA PRO A 219 -1.97 -0.10 14.10
C PRO A 219 -1.05 -0.45 12.93
N LEU A 220 -1.37 0.03 11.72
CA LEU A 220 -0.67 -0.36 10.49
C LEU A 220 -0.50 0.84 9.54
N VAL A 221 0.70 0.95 8.99
CA VAL A 221 1.02 1.74 7.79
C VAL A 221 1.58 0.77 6.76
N THR A 222 0.93 0.61 5.61
CA THR A 222 1.41 -0.30 4.57
C THR A 222 1.72 0.44 3.28
N PHE A 223 2.81 0.04 2.63
CA PHE A 223 3.36 0.67 1.43
C PHE A 223 4.19 -0.31 0.61
N GLY A 224 4.67 0.12 -0.56
CA GLY A 224 5.51 -0.62 -1.49
C GLY A 224 6.67 0.21 -2.04
N HIS A 225 6.79 0.32 -3.36
CA HIS A 225 7.74 1.12 -4.14
C HIS A 225 9.21 0.68 -3.99
N MET A 226 9.70 0.57 -2.78
CA MET A 226 11.08 0.17 -2.49
C MET A 226 11.15 -1.36 -2.40
N HIS A 227 11.44 -2.02 -3.54
CA HIS A 227 11.46 -3.48 -3.65
C HIS A 227 12.37 -4.14 -2.62
N HIS A 228 12.01 -5.33 -2.14
CA HIS A 228 12.79 -6.07 -1.14
C HIS A 228 14.18 -6.48 -1.65
N ARG A 229 14.32 -6.78 -2.95
CA ARG A 229 15.63 -7.09 -3.55
C ARG A 229 16.38 -5.80 -3.84
N LEU A 230 17.50 -5.59 -3.12
CA LEU A 230 18.32 -4.39 -3.26
C LEU A 230 19.05 -4.34 -4.61
N ARG A 231 19.10 -3.16 -5.24
CA ARG A 231 19.76 -2.96 -6.54
C ARG A 231 21.28 -3.08 -6.45
N HIS A 232 21.88 -2.55 -5.37
CA HIS A 232 23.32 -2.55 -5.17
C HIS A 232 23.85 -3.89 -4.66
N ASN A 233 23.04 -4.70 -3.99
CA ASN A 233 23.42 -6.01 -3.45
C ASN A 233 22.24 -6.96 -3.39
N GLN A 234 22.08 -7.80 -4.39
CA GLN A 234 20.95 -8.74 -4.49
C GLN A 234 20.98 -9.90 -3.48
N LYS A 235 22.06 -10.04 -2.69
CA LYS A 235 22.17 -11.06 -1.63
C LYS A 235 21.56 -10.60 -0.31
N ILE A 236 21.34 -9.32 -0.16
CA ILE A 236 20.72 -8.70 1.01
C ILE A 236 19.30 -8.27 0.63
N GLN A 237 18.38 -8.47 1.54
CA GLN A 237 17.01 -8.01 1.37
C GLN A 237 16.75 -6.76 2.21
N ARG A 238 15.89 -5.90 1.70
CA ARG A 238 15.35 -4.76 2.41
C ARG A 238 14.55 -5.23 3.63
N GLN A 239 14.61 -4.48 4.70
CA GLN A 239 13.77 -4.67 5.86
C GLN A 239 12.31 -4.40 5.48
N ALA A 240 11.46 -5.42 5.63
CA ALA A 240 10.04 -5.29 5.32
C ALA A 240 9.26 -4.60 6.45
N ILE A 241 9.78 -4.61 7.68
CA ILE A 241 9.09 -4.13 8.88
C ILE A 241 9.93 -3.09 9.62
N ALA A 242 9.25 -2.02 10.05
CA ALA A 242 9.72 -1.14 11.12
C ALA A 242 8.58 -0.95 12.13
N THR A 243 8.92 -0.55 13.35
CA THR A 243 7.95 -0.29 14.42
C THR A 243 8.29 1.02 15.13
N ASN A 244 7.29 1.68 15.69
CA ASN A 244 7.51 2.84 16.52
C ASN A 244 7.12 2.57 17.99
N PRO A 245 7.47 3.46 18.93
CA PRO A 245 7.14 3.28 20.35
C PRO A 245 5.64 3.19 20.66
N GLN A 246 4.78 3.69 19.77
CA GLN A 246 3.32 3.65 19.90
C GLN A 246 2.74 2.29 19.44
N GLY A 247 3.59 1.38 18.93
CA GLY A 247 3.19 0.06 18.48
C GLY A 247 2.64 0.03 17.04
N THR A 248 2.81 1.11 16.28
CA THR A 248 2.49 1.10 14.84
C THR A 248 3.45 0.20 14.09
N ILE A 249 2.92 -0.69 13.27
CA ILE A 249 3.71 -1.51 12.33
C ILE A 249 3.76 -0.80 10.97
N TYR A 250 4.96 -0.57 10.47
CA TYR A 250 5.24 -0.08 9.13
C TYR A 250 5.63 -1.27 8.25
N LEU A 251 4.79 -1.60 7.28
CA LEU A 251 4.96 -2.76 6.41
C LEU A 251 5.26 -2.31 4.98
N ASN A 252 6.48 -2.56 4.52
CA ASN A 252 6.80 -2.58 3.10
C ASN A 252 6.41 -3.96 2.54
N CYS A 253 5.42 -4.03 1.65
CA CYS A 253 4.95 -5.29 1.08
C CYS A 253 5.44 -5.53 -0.37
N ALA A 254 6.45 -4.78 -0.84
CA ALA A 254 7.00 -4.85 -2.20
C ALA A 254 7.91 -6.07 -2.44
N SER A 255 7.38 -7.28 -2.23
CA SER A 255 8.07 -8.53 -2.54
C SER A 255 7.95 -8.88 -4.03
N VAL A 256 8.86 -8.38 -4.84
CA VAL A 256 8.89 -8.53 -6.30
C VAL A 256 10.01 -9.50 -6.71
N PRO A 257 9.79 -10.38 -7.70
CA PRO A 257 8.55 -10.62 -8.44
C PRO A 257 7.47 -11.33 -7.59
N ARG A 258 6.20 -10.98 -7.83
CA ARG A 258 5.06 -11.59 -7.12
C ARG A 258 4.74 -13.00 -7.60
N ILE A 259 4.98 -13.26 -8.88
CA ILE A 259 4.76 -14.56 -9.50
C ILE A 259 6.11 -15.10 -9.96
N ILE A 260 6.41 -16.33 -9.56
CA ILE A 260 7.63 -17.04 -9.93
C ILE A 260 7.25 -18.34 -10.61
N GLN A 261 7.76 -18.55 -11.83
CA GLN A 261 7.67 -19.83 -12.52
C GLN A 261 8.86 -20.72 -12.12
N THR A 262 8.59 -21.85 -11.50
CA THR A 262 9.57 -22.92 -11.28
C THR A 262 9.48 -23.97 -12.39
N ALA A 263 10.32 -25.00 -12.34
CA ALA A 263 10.27 -26.08 -13.32
C ALA A 263 8.94 -26.87 -13.29
N THR A 264 8.30 -26.93 -12.13
CA THR A 264 7.11 -27.77 -11.90
C THR A 264 5.88 -26.97 -11.50
N ASN A 265 6.05 -25.79 -10.88
CA ASN A 265 4.97 -25.05 -10.27
C ASN A 265 5.08 -23.56 -10.59
N ARG A 266 3.93 -22.90 -10.51
CA ARG A 266 3.84 -21.44 -10.50
C ARG A 266 3.49 -20.98 -9.09
N LEU A 267 4.30 -20.08 -8.54
CA LEU A 267 4.15 -19.57 -7.18
C LEU A 267 3.71 -18.12 -7.20
N ARG A 268 2.85 -17.74 -6.27
CA ARG A 268 2.38 -16.35 -6.06
C ARG A 268 2.49 -15.97 -4.60
N ASN A 269 2.82 -14.72 -4.30
CA ASN A 269 3.00 -14.27 -2.93
C ASN A 269 1.99 -13.21 -2.49
N PHE A 270 1.74 -13.20 -1.17
CA PHE A 270 0.95 -12.18 -0.49
C PHE A 270 1.53 -11.91 0.89
N CYS A 271 1.52 -10.64 1.33
CA CYS A 271 1.74 -10.30 2.73
C CYS A 271 0.40 -10.39 3.47
N LEU A 272 0.31 -11.25 4.47
CA LEU A 272 -0.88 -11.37 5.33
C LEU A 272 -0.60 -10.71 6.68
N VAL A 273 -1.52 -9.85 7.10
CA VAL A 273 -1.49 -9.16 8.39
C VAL A 273 -2.67 -9.64 9.23
N THR A 274 -2.39 -10.09 10.44
CA THR A 274 -3.42 -10.38 11.44
C THR A 274 -3.53 -9.21 12.40
N LEU A 275 -4.73 -8.64 12.48
CA LEU A 275 -5.08 -7.55 13.38
C LEU A 275 -6.07 -8.06 14.42
N GLU A 276 -5.68 -7.99 15.71
CA GLU A 276 -6.52 -8.40 16.84
C GLU A 276 -6.68 -7.22 17.80
N ALA A 277 -7.89 -6.90 18.18
CA ALA A 277 -8.19 -5.76 19.05
C ALA A 277 -7.43 -4.48 18.64
N TYR A 278 -7.41 -4.19 17.34
CA TYR A 278 -6.70 -3.05 16.72
C TYR A 278 -5.19 -3.04 16.94
N ARG A 279 -4.57 -4.20 17.12
CA ARG A 279 -3.12 -4.38 17.16
C ARG A 279 -2.70 -5.42 16.13
N VAL A 280 -1.62 -5.16 15.42
CA VAL A 280 -1.02 -6.15 14.54
C VAL A 280 -0.34 -7.20 15.43
N THR A 281 -0.80 -8.44 15.34
CA THR A 281 -0.23 -9.58 16.09
C THR A 281 0.75 -10.38 15.25
N GLU A 282 0.53 -10.45 13.94
CA GLU A 282 1.41 -11.17 13.04
C GLU A 282 1.42 -10.52 11.64
N VAL A 283 2.58 -10.56 10.98
CA VAL A 283 2.74 -10.31 9.55
C VAL A 283 3.56 -11.43 8.95
N VAL A 284 3.04 -12.06 7.91
CA VAL A 284 3.72 -13.15 7.20
C VAL A 284 3.71 -12.89 5.69
N LEU A 285 4.80 -13.24 5.03
CA LEU A 285 4.86 -13.37 3.57
C LEU A 285 4.62 -14.85 3.23
N VAL A 286 3.54 -15.13 2.52
CA VAL A 286 3.19 -16.49 2.08
C VAL A 286 3.42 -16.66 0.59
N TRP A 287 3.83 -17.87 0.19
CA TRP A 287 3.87 -18.30 -1.20
C TRP A 287 2.92 -19.46 -1.41
N LEU A 288 2.08 -19.38 -2.43
CA LEU A 288 1.10 -20.39 -2.79
C LEU A 288 1.36 -20.94 -4.18
N GLU A 289 1.07 -22.23 -4.36
CA GLU A 289 0.97 -22.88 -5.67
C GLU A 289 -0.37 -22.61 -6.36
N ASP A 290 -0.53 -23.06 -7.60
CA ASP A 290 -1.77 -22.90 -8.38
C ASP A 290 -2.98 -23.64 -7.78
N ASN A 291 -2.76 -24.65 -6.94
CA ASN A 291 -3.79 -25.33 -6.15
C ASN A 291 -4.15 -24.57 -4.85
N PHE A 292 -3.57 -23.38 -4.64
CA PHE A 292 -3.71 -22.49 -3.47
C PHE A 292 -3.15 -23.04 -2.16
N GLN A 293 -2.36 -24.13 -2.19
CA GLN A 293 -1.63 -24.58 -1.01
C GLN A 293 -0.48 -23.61 -0.70
N VAL A 294 -0.36 -23.24 0.58
CA VAL A 294 0.77 -22.46 1.08
C VAL A 294 1.98 -23.38 1.17
N VAL A 295 3.00 -23.11 0.36
CA VAL A 295 4.25 -23.91 0.32
C VAL A 295 5.40 -23.26 1.08
N SER A 296 5.29 -21.95 1.37
CA SER A 296 6.29 -21.24 2.16
C SER A 296 5.62 -20.13 2.95
N THR A 297 6.08 -19.96 4.19
CA THR A 297 5.66 -18.88 5.08
C THR A 297 6.90 -18.27 5.71
N ASN A 298 7.12 -16.98 5.47
CA ASN A 298 8.17 -16.20 6.12
C ASN A 298 7.51 -15.24 7.13
N ILE A 299 7.81 -15.41 8.41
CA ILE A 299 7.31 -14.54 9.48
C ILE A 299 8.13 -13.24 9.42
N LEU A 300 7.48 -12.14 9.05
CA LEU A 300 8.09 -10.81 9.00
C LEU A 300 7.99 -10.09 10.36
N TYR A 301 6.87 -10.32 11.06
CA TYR A 301 6.63 -9.78 12.40
C TYR A 301 5.73 -10.72 13.21
N ARG A 302 6.02 -10.82 14.48
CA ARG A 302 5.11 -11.43 15.47
C ARG A 302 5.23 -10.65 16.76
N SER A 303 4.08 -10.20 17.28
CA SER A 303 4.07 -9.56 18.59
C SER A 303 4.54 -10.57 19.64
N SER A 304 5.44 -10.15 20.53
CA SER A 304 5.69 -10.93 21.75
C SER A 304 4.34 -11.02 22.48
N SER A 305 3.73 -12.22 22.50
CA SER A 305 2.58 -12.44 23.36
C SER A 305 3.00 -12.00 24.77
N SER A 306 2.30 -11.03 25.34
CA SER A 306 2.24 -10.95 26.79
C SER A 306 1.59 -12.26 27.27
N ALA A 307 2.41 -13.31 27.37
CA ALA A 307 2.11 -14.41 28.27
C ALA A 307 2.14 -13.79 29.66
N GLU A 308 1.09 -14.07 30.43
CA GLU A 308 0.90 -13.72 31.83
C GLU A 308 0.09 -12.43 32.10
N VAL A 309 -1.20 -12.59 32.35
CA VAL A 309 -1.68 -12.57 33.75
C VAL A 309 -2.78 -13.59 33.90
#